data_80b9c278b3e5fc59119998bde774c688
#
_entry.id   80b9c278b3e5fc59119998bde774c688
#
_cell.length_a   1.000
_cell.length_b   1.000
_cell.length_c   1.000
_cell.angle_alpha   90.00
_cell.angle_beta   90.00
_cell.angle_gamma   90.00
#
_symmetry.space_group_name_H-M   'P 1'
#
loop_
_entity.id
_entity.type
_entity.pdbx_description
1 polymer ?
#
loop_
_entity_poly.entity_id
_entity_poly.type
_entity_poly.pdbx_seq_one_letter_code
_entity_poly.pdbx_strand_id
1 'polypeptide(L)'
;MPIGRNTLLTIAAATATLVAAAIVAHRVTQFYSAPDAGIHVNELGISDWRRFSHSGARQGAAQPVVTIVEFSDFTCPACRSSAGIFRTIVRRHPHDVAFVYRHFPLNDLARTAAVSA
;
A
#
# COMPACT_ATOMS: atom_id res chain seq x y z
N MET A 1 -6.13 57.37 15.25
CA MET A 1 -6.46 56.45 16.38
C MET A 1 -5.35 55.40 16.45
N PRO A 2 -4.59 55.30 17.53
CA PRO A 2 -3.57 54.28 17.64
C PRO A 2 -4.22 52.89 17.81
N ILE A 3 -3.88 51.98 16.94
CA ILE A 3 -4.35 50.60 17.05
C ILE A 3 -3.73 50.00 18.32
N GLY A 4 -4.60 49.59 19.26
CA GLY A 4 -4.14 49.08 20.55
C GLY A 4 -3.34 47.80 20.40
N ARG A 5 -2.33 47.60 21.27
CA ARG A 5 -1.45 46.40 21.27
C ARG A 5 -2.24 45.06 21.26
N ASN A 6 -3.39 45.04 21.90
CA ASN A 6 -4.24 43.83 21.90
C ASN A 6 -4.88 43.55 20.53
N THR A 7 -5.25 44.60 19.77
CA THR A 7 -5.79 44.48 18.42
C THR A 7 -4.74 43.93 17.45
N LEU A 8 -3.48 44.38 17.58
CA LEU A 8 -2.36 43.84 16.78
C LEU A 8 -2.10 42.37 17.08
N LEU A 9 -2.16 41.98 18.36
CA LEU A 9 -1.97 40.57 18.75
C LEU A 9 -3.10 39.66 18.24
N THR A 10 -4.34 40.13 18.29
CA THR A 10 -5.50 39.36 17.76
C THR A 10 -5.44 39.22 16.24
N ILE A 11 -5.04 40.27 15.52
CA ILE A 11 -4.86 40.20 14.07
C ILE A 11 -3.70 39.22 13.72
N ALA A 12 -2.58 39.30 14.43
CA ALA A 12 -1.46 38.40 14.21
C ALA A 12 -1.81 36.93 14.50
N ALA A 13 -2.56 36.66 15.56
CA ALA A 13 -3.05 35.31 15.87
C ALA A 13 -4.04 34.79 14.80
N ALA A 14 -4.98 35.63 14.36
CA ALA A 14 -5.93 35.27 13.31
C ALA A 14 -5.23 34.98 11.96
N THR A 15 -4.24 35.79 11.59
CA THR A 15 -3.48 35.53 10.35
C THR A 15 -2.65 34.25 10.44
N ALA A 16 -2.03 33.97 11.59
CA ALA A 16 -1.27 32.75 11.80
C ALA A 16 -2.14 31.50 11.69
N THR A 17 -3.34 31.51 12.26
CA THR A 17 -4.28 30.38 12.15
C THR A 17 -4.77 30.17 10.73
N LEU A 18 -5.06 31.23 9.99
CA LEU A 18 -5.49 31.12 8.60
C LEU A 18 -4.36 30.55 7.71
N VAL A 19 -3.12 31.01 7.91
CA VAL A 19 -1.96 30.48 7.19
C VAL A 19 -1.74 29.00 7.51
N ALA A 20 -1.79 28.62 8.78
CA ALA A 20 -1.68 27.22 9.17
C ALA A 20 -2.77 26.36 8.56
N ALA A 21 -4.03 26.80 8.58
CA ALA A 21 -5.15 26.09 7.95
C ALA A 21 -4.94 25.95 6.43
N ALA A 22 -4.47 27.00 5.76
CA ALA A 22 -4.19 26.95 4.32
C ALA A 22 -3.05 25.97 3.99
N ILE A 23 -1.98 25.91 4.79
CA ILE A 23 -0.90 24.95 4.62
C ILE A 23 -1.40 23.52 4.79
N VAL A 24 -2.19 23.26 5.83
CA VAL A 24 -2.77 21.94 6.07
C VAL A 24 -3.69 21.53 4.92
N ALA A 25 -4.59 22.41 4.51
CA ALA A 25 -5.49 22.14 3.38
C ALA A 25 -4.71 21.86 2.10
N HIS A 26 -3.66 22.63 1.82
CA HIS A 26 -2.78 22.39 0.65
C HIS A 26 -2.05 21.05 0.73
N ARG A 27 -1.55 20.67 1.90
CA ARG A 27 -0.91 19.35 2.10
C ARG A 27 -1.89 18.21 1.94
N VAL A 28 -3.09 18.37 2.48
CA VAL A 28 -4.17 17.37 2.35
C VAL A 28 -4.58 17.22 0.88
N THR A 29 -4.82 18.32 0.17
CA THR A 29 -5.14 18.25 -1.26
C THR A 29 -4.02 17.63 -2.08
N GLN A 30 -2.75 17.95 -1.81
CA GLN A 30 -1.63 17.29 -2.48
C GLN A 30 -1.56 15.80 -2.20
N PHE A 31 -1.89 15.37 -0.98
CA PHE A 31 -1.91 13.94 -0.62
C PHE A 31 -3.02 13.18 -1.34
N TYR A 32 -4.21 13.78 -1.46
CA TYR A 32 -5.35 13.18 -2.17
C TYR A 32 -5.33 13.40 -3.68
N SER A 33 -4.64 14.42 -4.16
CA SER A 33 -4.43 14.71 -5.58
C SER A 33 -3.05 14.27 -6.06
N ALA A 34 -2.28 13.52 -5.24
CA ALA A 34 -1.17 12.77 -5.79
C ALA A 34 -1.78 12.05 -7.00
N PRO A 35 -1.31 12.32 -8.24
CA PRO A 35 -1.78 11.57 -9.38
C PRO A 35 -1.66 10.14 -8.91
N ASP A 36 -2.76 9.37 -9.02
CA ASP A 36 -2.65 7.94 -9.05
C ASP A 36 -1.38 7.75 -9.88
N ALA A 37 -0.29 7.37 -9.22
CA ALA A 37 0.83 6.79 -9.93
C ALA A 37 0.17 5.54 -10.50
N GLY A 38 -0.68 5.80 -11.50
CA GLY A 38 -1.35 4.79 -12.25
C GLY A 38 -0.20 3.91 -12.57
N ILE A 39 -0.13 2.78 -11.86
CA ILE A 39 0.66 1.69 -12.33
C ILE A 39 0.11 1.60 -13.74
N HIS A 40 0.75 2.31 -14.67
CA HIS A 40 0.65 1.97 -16.07
C HIS A 40 1.16 0.54 -16.08
N VAL A 41 0.26 -0.37 -15.73
CA VAL A 41 0.35 -1.71 -16.21
C VAL A 41 0.33 -1.47 -17.72
N ASN A 42 1.53 -1.16 -18.27
CA ASN A 42 1.80 -1.54 -19.62
C ASN A 42 1.26 -2.93 -19.62
N GLU A 43 0.17 -3.14 -20.35
CA GLU A 43 -0.32 -4.46 -20.63
C GLU A 43 0.82 -5.19 -21.37
N LEU A 44 1.85 -5.50 -20.62
CA LEU A 44 2.70 -6.62 -20.94
C LEU A 44 1.72 -7.77 -20.86
N GLY A 45 1.10 -8.06 -22.02
CA GLY A 45 0.15 -9.13 -22.14
C GLY A 45 0.83 -10.41 -21.72
N ILE A 46 0.90 -10.63 -20.40
CA ILE A 46 1.35 -11.88 -19.84
C ILE A 46 0.22 -12.84 -20.11
N SER A 47 0.19 -13.35 -21.35
CA SER A 47 -0.83 -14.29 -21.81
C SER A 47 -0.92 -15.54 -20.94
N ASP A 48 0.15 -15.85 -20.21
CA ASP A 48 0.27 -17.03 -19.36
C ASP A 48 0.38 -16.69 -17.86
N TRP A 49 -0.37 -15.68 -17.42
CA TRP A 49 -0.39 -15.27 -16.00
C TRP A 49 -0.86 -16.41 -15.06
N ARG A 50 -1.68 -17.34 -15.57
CA ARG A 50 -2.21 -18.46 -14.79
C ARG A 50 -1.12 -19.37 -14.25
N ARG A 51 0.04 -19.51 -14.94
CA ARG A 51 1.19 -20.29 -14.45
C ARG A 51 1.68 -19.84 -13.08
N PHE A 52 1.50 -18.54 -12.76
CA PHE A 52 1.92 -18.00 -11.47
C PHE A 52 0.96 -18.34 -10.33
N SER A 53 -0.28 -18.69 -10.63
CA SER A 53 -1.30 -19.05 -9.64
C SER A 53 -1.32 -20.54 -9.27
N HIS A 54 -0.62 -21.40 -10.04
CA HIS A 54 -0.64 -22.87 -9.85
C HIS A 54 0.49 -23.39 -8.94
N SER A 55 1.52 -22.59 -8.66
CA SER A 55 2.65 -22.99 -7.82
C SER A 55 2.90 -21.96 -6.73
N GLY A 56 3.36 -22.41 -5.55
CA GLY A 56 3.59 -21.58 -4.37
C GLY A 56 2.71 -21.99 -3.19
N ALA A 57 2.95 -21.35 -2.06
CA ALA A 57 2.12 -21.56 -0.86
C ALA A 57 0.75 -20.91 -1.05
N ARG A 58 -0.32 -21.73 -1.04
CA ARG A 58 -1.68 -21.28 -1.32
C ARG A 58 -2.54 -21.30 -0.07
N GLN A 59 -3.40 -20.29 0.09
CA GLN A 59 -4.43 -20.18 1.12
C GLN A 59 -5.74 -19.69 0.51
N GLY A 60 -6.88 -20.03 1.13
CA GLY A 60 -8.21 -19.56 0.76
C GLY A 60 -8.98 -20.53 -0.13
N ALA A 61 -9.85 -19.99 -0.97
CA ALA A 61 -10.80 -20.75 -1.78
C ALA A 61 -10.11 -21.77 -2.71
N ALA A 62 -10.68 -22.97 -2.78
CA ALA A 62 -10.23 -24.00 -3.73
C ALA A 62 -10.55 -23.61 -5.18
N GLN A 63 -11.72 -23.00 -5.38
CA GLN A 63 -12.19 -22.49 -6.68
C GLN A 63 -12.51 -20.99 -6.55
N PRO A 64 -11.50 -20.11 -6.51
CA PRO A 64 -11.69 -18.70 -6.26
C PRO A 64 -12.23 -17.96 -7.47
N VAL A 65 -13.01 -16.93 -7.21
CA VAL A 65 -13.34 -15.89 -8.21
C VAL A 65 -12.15 -14.97 -8.46
N VAL A 66 -11.36 -14.71 -7.40
CA VAL A 66 -10.15 -13.86 -7.45
C VAL A 66 -8.97 -14.62 -6.86
N THR A 67 -7.85 -14.62 -7.58
CA THR A 67 -6.57 -15.10 -7.07
C THR A 67 -5.57 -13.96 -6.96
N ILE A 68 -5.07 -13.72 -5.76
CA ILE A 68 -4.00 -12.76 -5.48
C ILE A 68 -2.68 -13.53 -5.51
N VAL A 69 -1.76 -13.14 -6.36
CA VAL A 69 -0.41 -13.71 -6.41
C VAL A 69 0.57 -12.66 -5.93
N GLU A 70 1.26 -12.94 -4.83
CA GLU A 70 2.29 -12.05 -4.27
C GLU A 70 3.67 -12.64 -4.52
N PHE A 71 4.51 -11.88 -5.21
CA PHE A 71 5.94 -12.16 -5.32
C PHE A 71 6.64 -11.42 -4.18
N SER A 72 7.18 -12.14 -3.22
CA SER A 72 7.54 -11.57 -1.93
C SER A 72 8.81 -12.19 -1.37
N ASP A 73 9.50 -11.43 -0.53
CA ASP A 73 10.72 -11.81 0.18
C ASP A 73 10.45 -11.86 1.68
N PHE A 74 10.83 -12.94 2.34
CA PHE A 74 10.66 -13.11 3.79
C PHE A 74 11.46 -12.08 4.61
N THR A 75 12.55 -11.55 4.07
CA THR A 75 13.38 -10.55 4.74
C THR A 75 12.89 -9.12 4.53
N CYS A 76 11.92 -8.90 3.64
CA CYS A 76 11.39 -7.58 3.29
C CYS A 76 10.30 -7.13 4.28
N PRO A 77 10.48 -6.03 5.03
CA PRO A 77 9.49 -5.55 5.99
C PRO A 77 8.16 -5.12 5.32
N ALA A 78 8.22 -4.50 4.14
CA ALA A 78 7.04 -4.09 3.39
C ALA A 78 6.21 -5.30 2.95
N CYS A 79 6.87 -6.36 2.49
CA CYS A 79 6.23 -7.62 2.09
C CYS A 79 5.52 -8.29 3.28
N ARG A 80 6.12 -8.23 4.48
CA ARG A 80 5.48 -8.73 5.71
C ARG A 80 4.18 -7.99 6.01
N SER A 81 4.16 -6.69 5.79
CA SER A 81 2.96 -5.87 6.01
C SER A 81 1.86 -6.20 5.00
N SER A 82 2.19 -6.30 3.71
CA SER A 82 1.23 -6.66 2.65
C SER A 82 0.63 -8.05 2.86
N ALA A 83 1.45 -9.04 3.24
CA ALA A 83 0.98 -10.39 3.54
C ALA A 83 -0.07 -10.42 4.68
N GLY A 84 0.04 -9.51 5.66
CA GLY A 84 -0.97 -9.33 6.72
C GLY A 84 -2.32 -8.87 6.16
N ILE A 85 -2.30 -7.96 5.22
CA ILE A 85 -3.49 -7.43 4.54
C ILE A 85 -4.15 -8.55 3.72
N PHE A 86 -3.39 -9.26 2.89
CA PHE A 86 -3.92 -10.34 2.04
C PHE A 86 -4.54 -11.47 2.85
N ARG A 87 -3.89 -11.89 3.95
CA ARG A 87 -4.50 -12.88 4.87
C ARG A 87 -5.83 -12.40 5.45
N THR A 88 -5.97 -11.11 5.71
CA THR A 88 -7.23 -10.56 6.20
C THR A 88 -8.31 -10.58 5.13
N ILE A 89 -7.97 -10.28 3.88
CA ILE A 89 -8.89 -10.36 2.74
C ILE A 89 -9.37 -11.81 2.55
N VAL A 90 -8.46 -12.78 2.55
CA VAL A 90 -8.81 -14.21 2.42
C VAL A 90 -9.74 -14.67 3.55
N ARG A 91 -9.49 -14.26 4.79
CA ARG A 91 -10.37 -14.60 5.91
C ARG A 91 -11.77 -14.00 5.80
N ARG A 92 -11.90 -12.82 5.19
CA ARG A 92 -13.20 -12.17 4.96
C ARG A 92 -13.96 -12.76 3.78
N HIS A 93 -13.25 -13.34 2.82
CA HIS A 93 -13.81 -13.91 1.59
C HIS A 93 -13.30 -15.32 1.35
N PRO A 94 -13.57 -16.27 2.27
CA PRO A 94 -12.95 -17.62 2.27
C PRO A 94 -13.38 -18.49 1.10
N HIS A 95 -14.51 -18.17 0.46
CA HIS A 95 -15.05 -18.93 -0.66
C HIS A 95 -14.75 -18.32 -2.03
N ASP A 96 -14.35 -17.02 -2.06
CA ASP A 96 -14.20 -16.27 -3.31
C ASP A 96 -12.75 -15.93 -3.61
N VAL A 97 -11.90 -15.80 -2.58
CA VAL A 97 -10.53 -15.33 -2.74
C VAL A 97 -9.53 -16.41 -2.37
N ALA A 98 -8.53 -16.58 -3.23
CA ALA A 98 -7.30 -17.29 -2.92
C ALA A 98 -6.11 -16.35 -2.93
N PHE A 99 -5.14 -16.66 -2.07
CA PHE A 99 -3.84 -15.99 -2.01
C PHE A 99 -2.74 -17.00 -2.29
N VAL A 100 -1.83 -16.67 -3.18
CA VAL A 100 -0.67 -17.48 -3.56
C VAL A 100 0.60 -16.69 -3.29
N TYR A 101 1.38 -17.18 -2.35
CA TYR A 101 2.71 -16.65 -2.07
C TYR A 101 3.73 -17.28 -3.00
N ARG A 102 4.55 -16.45 -3.64
CA ARG A 102 5.68 -16.87 -4.45
C ARG A 102 6.94 -16.21 -3.95
N HIS A 103 7.89 -17.03 -3.57
CA HIS A 103 9.16 -16.51 -3.09
C HIS A 103 9.93 -15.81 -4.22
N PHE A 104 10.30 -14.55 -3.97
CA PHE A 104 11.09 -13.73 -4.87
C PHE A 104 12.22 -13.07 -4.07
N PRO A 105 13.36 -13.72 -3.91
CA PRO A 105 14.46 -13.23 -3.09
C PRO A 105 15.08 -11.97 -3.70
N LEU A 106 15.13 -10.90 -2.91
CA LEU A 106 15.72 -9.62 -3.31
C LEU A 106 17.24 -9.56 -3.09
N ASN A 107 17.78 -10.48 -2.27
CA ASN A 107 19.21 -10.55 -1.94
C ASN A 107 19.64 -12.00 -1.63
N ASP A 108 20.95 -12.20 -1.46
CA ASP A 108 21.51 -13.53 -1.24
C ASP A 108 21.10 -14.15 0.12
N LEU A 109 20.88 -13.34 1.15
CA LEU A 109 20.38 -13.81 2.45
C LEU A 109 18.96 -14.38 2.33
N ALA A 110 18.12 -13.74 1.53
CA ALA A 110 16.77 -14.22 1.26
C ALA A 110 16.76 -15.52 0.46
N ARG A 111 17.72 -15.74 -0.43
CA ARG A 111 17.89 -17.01 -1.15
C ARG A 111 18.21 -18.16 -0.20
N THR A 112 19.09 -17.93 0.75
CA THR A 112 19.47 -18.95 1.74
C THR A 112 18.29 -19.31 2.64
N ALA A 113 17.49 -18.35 3.08
CA ALA A 113 16.30 -18.57 3.89
C ALA A 113 15.23 -19.43 3.18
N ALA A 114 15.13 -19.33 1.86
CA ALA A 114 14.15 -20.09 1.07
C ALA A 114 14.52 -21.58 0.95
N VAL A 115 15.81 -21.92 1.03
CA VAL A 115 16.28 -23.31 0.96
C VAL A 115 16.10 -24.05 2.27
N SER A 116 15.94 -23.31 3.38
CA SER A 116 15.85 -23.84 4.75
C SER A 116 14.40 -24.02 5.24
N ALA A 117 13.39 -23.61 4.44
CA ALA A 117 11.96 -23.67 4.77
C ALA A 117 11.23 -24.76 3.99
#